data_e12bacbdb249f2b70cc979c70d2e6016
#
_entry.id   e12bacbdb249f2b70cc979c70d2e6016
#
_cell.length_a   1.000
_cell.length_b   1.000
_cell.length_c   1.000
_cell.angle_alpha   90.00
_cell.angle_beta   90.00
_cell.angle_gamma   90.00
#
_symmetry.space_group_name_H-M   'P 1'
#
loop_
_entity.id
_entity.type
_entity.pdbx_description
1 polymer ?
#
loop_
_entity_poly.entity_id
_entity_poly.type
_entity_poly.pdbx_seq_one_letter_code
_entity_poly.pdbx_strand_id
1 'polypeptide(L)'
;MKIYFGGDSFLYGYGLERKDSLPSLFGQRFGDNFLDDSQSESSNKLIYLRTINNLMSDESCDFYFIMWSRGIDRRFERILDSDFSERWVNILPHPDHAKKDKIRNDISKFICTRLVSEESSFLNTLTYIVTLQELLKSCNKRYLFAFANDNFFDFYSKYKNEFNVVVNTKFENRIKETNFISLINKLDFDYIIMESVSTFLNLDELNRHPNEEECKMFARYVLKHYGDLI
;
A
#
# COMPACT_ATOMS: atom_id res chain seq x y z
N MET A 1 -7.93 -10.18 -21.29
CA MET A 1 -7.44 -10.14 -19.90
C MET A 1 -7.99 -8.88 -19.24
N LYS A 2 -8.58 -9.01 -18.05
CA LYS A 2 -9.07 -7.88 -17.25
C LYS A 2 -8.06 -7.55 -16.15
N ILE A 3 -7.64 -6.29 -16.05
CA ILE A 3 -6.61 -5.85 -15.10
C ILE A 3 -7.27 -5.07 -13.96
N TYR A 4 -6.90 -5.38 -12.72
CA TYR A 4 -7.24 -4.59 -11.54
C TYR A 4 -6.07 -3.69 -11.14
N PHE A 5 -6.34 -2.43 -10.90
CA PHE A 5 -5.40 -1.46 -10.35
C PHE A 5 -5.85 -1.02 -8.95
N GLY A 6 -5.10 -1.39 -7.94
CA GLY A 6 -5.33 -0.98 -6.55
C GLY A 6 -4.15 -0.17 -6.02
N GLY A 7 -4.41 0.98 -5.43
CA GLY A 7 -3.32 1.80 -4.92
C GLY A 7 -3.77 3.14 -4.33
N ASP A 8 -2.77 3.96 -4.03
CA ASP A 8 -2.93 5.28 -3.45
C ASP A 8 -2.89 6.41 -4.50
N SER A 9 -2.59 7.62 -4.06
CA SER A 9 -2.53 8.83 -4.88
C SER A 9 -1.50 8.78 -6.02
N PHE A 10 -0.44 8.00 -5.90
CA PHE A 10 0.57 7.82 -6.95
C PHE A 10 -0.01 7.03 -8.13
N LEU A 11 -0.72 5.95 -7.85
CA LEU A 11 -1.40 5.18 -8.89
C LEU A 11 -2.61 5.93 -9.45
N TYR A 12 -3.38 6.56 -8.57
CA TYR A 12 -4.53 7.39 -8.94
C TYR A 12 -4.18 8.53 -9.90
N GLY A 13 -2.93 9.03 -9.88
CA GLY A 13 -2.49 10.18 -10.66
C GLY A 13 -3.01 11.50 -10.09
N TYR A 14 -2.82 11.69 -8.77
CA TYR A 14 -3.24 12.94 -8.12
C TYR A 14 -2.61 14.16 -8.78
N GLY A 15 -3.45 15.12 -9.21
CA GLY A 15 -3.03 16.32 -9.92
C GLY A 15 -2.92 16.16 -11.44
N LEU A 16 -3.19 14.96 -11.99
CA LEU A 16 -3.20 14.69 -13.42
C LEU A 16 -4.63 14.56 -13.96
N GLU A 17 -4.78 14.71 -15.29
CA GLU A 17 -5.98 14.24 -15.96
C GLU A 17 -6.02 12.70 -15.93
N ARG A 18 -7.21 12.12 -15.83
CA ARG A 18 -7.37 10.67 -15.67
C ARG A 18 -6.69 9.85 -16.77
N LYS A 19 -6.68 10.35 -18.00
CA LYS A 19 -6.02 9.72 -19.16
C LYS A 19 -4.51 9.55 -18.99
N ASP A 20 -3.87 10.38 -18.16
CA ASP A 20 -2.42 10.44 -17.91
C ASP A 20 -2.02 9.69 -16.62
N SER A 21 -2.98 9.11 -15.91
CA SER A 21 -2.74 8.26 -14.76
C SER A 21 -2.11 6.92 -15.17
N LEU A 22 -1.37 6.29 -14.26
CA LEU A 22 -0.74 4.99 -14.53
C LEU A 22 -1.74 3.92 -15.01
N PRO A 23 -2.94 3.72 -14.39
CA PRO A 23 -3.92 2.76 -14.90
C PRO A 23 -4.34 3.03 -16.35
N SER A 24 -4.54 4.30 -16.74
CA SER A 24 -4.91 4.65 -18.10
C SER A 24 -3.76 4.41 -19.09
N LEU A 25 -2.52 4.72 -18.72
CA LEU A 25 -1.34 4.44 -19.55
C LEU A 25 -1.13 2.95 -19.78
N PHE A 26 -1.35 2.11 -18.76
CA PHE A 26 -1.34 0.66 -18.92
C PHE A 26 -2.53 0.17 -19.73
N GLY A 27 -3.75 0.70 -19.48
CA GLY A 27 -4.97 0.36 -20.21
C GLY A 27 -4.82 0.55 -21.71
N GLN A 28 -4.24 1.66 -22.16
CA GLN A 28 -3.94 1.90 -23.58
C GLN A 28 -3.09 0.80 -24.22
N ARG A 29 -2.22 0.14 -23.44
CA ARG A 29 -1.38 -0.96 -23.93
C ARG A 29 -2.14 -2.29 -23.99
N PHE A 30 -3.08 -2.53 -23.06
CA PHE A 30 -3.74 -3.82 -22.89
C PHE A 30 -5.22 -3.83 -23.34
N GLY A 31 -5.68 -2.77 -24.04
CA GLY A 31 -7.00 -2.73 -24.69
C GLY A 31 -8.12 -2.23 -23.78
N ASP A 32 -7.83 -1.32 -22.85
CA ASP A 32 -8.81 -0.60 -21.99
C ASP A 32 -9.73 -1.49 -21.13
N ASN A 33 -9.42 -2.79 -21.02
CA ASN A 33 -10.16 -3.70 -20.16
C ASN A 33 -9.56 -3.74 -18.76
N PHE A 34 -9.79 -2.68 -17.99
CA PHE A 34 -9.27 -2.57 -16.63
C PHE A 34 -10.28 -1.97 -15.66
N LEU A 35 -10.13 -2.34 -14.40
CA LEU A 35 -10.82 -1.75 -13.26
C LEU A 35 -9.80 -0.95 -12.45
N ASP A 36 -10.01 0.35 -12.36
CA ASP A 36 -9.19 1.22 -11.54
C ASP A 36 -9.90 1.54 -10.22
N ASP A 37 -9.43 0.92 -9.16
CA ASP A 37 -9.88 1.11 -7.78
C ASP A 37 -8.84 1.86 -6.93
N SER A 38 -7.90 2.57 -7.59
CA SER A 38 -6.97 3.44 -6.92
C SER A 38 -7.68 4.70 -6.39
N GLN A 39 -7.21 5.19 -5.24
CA GLN A 39 -7.81 6.37 -4.62
C GLN A 39 -6.73 7.17 -3.88
N SER A 40 -6.81 8.50 -4.02
CA SER A 40 -5.97 9.39 -3.21
C SER A 40 -6.15 9.13 -1.71
N GLU A 41 -5.07 9.23 -0.96
CA GLU A 41 -5.01 9.00 0.50
C GLU A 41 -5.32 7.57 0.97
N SER A 42 -5.33 6.57 0.09
CA SER A 42 -5.53 5.19 0.51
C SER A 42 -4.41 4.70 1.42
N SER A 43 -4.80 4.07 2.53
CA SER A 43 -3.89 3.30 3.38
C SER A 43 -3.65 1.92 2.79
N ASN A 44 -2.55 1.25 3.19
CA ASN A 44 -2.30 -0.14 2.79
C ASN A 44 -3.43 -1.08 3.24
N LYS A 45 -4.01 -0.85 4.42
CA LYS A 45 -5.21 -1.57 4.88
C LYS A 45 -6.39 -1.40 3.92
N LEU A 46 -6.64 -0.17 3.45
CA LEU A 46 -7.74 0.09 2.52
C LEU A 46 -7.47 -0.52 1.15
N ILE A 47 -6.25 -0.41 0.64
CA ILE A 47 -5.82 -1.06 -0.60
C ILE A 47 -6.05 -2.57 -0.50
N TYR A 48 -5.59 -3.19 0.59
CA TYR A 48 -5.78 -4.61 0.87
C TYR A 48 -7.25 -5.02 0.87
N LEU A 49 -8.11 -4.32 1.64
CA LEU A 49 -9.53 -4.66 1.76
C LEU A 49 -10.28 -4.52 0.42
N ARG A 50 -10.00 -3.49 -0.36
CA ARG A 50 -10.60 -3.31 -1.69
C ARG A 50 -10.17 -4.38 -2.66
N THR A 51 -8.88 -4.72 -2.66
CA THR A 51 -8.36 -5.79 -3.51
C THR A 51 -8.99 -7.13 -3.17
N ILE A 52 -9.15 -7.46 -1.88
CA ILE A 52 -9.86 -8.69 -1.47
C ILE A 52 -11.32 -8.65 -1.91
N ASN A 53 -12.00 -7.52 -1.73
CA ASN A 53 -13.40 -7.40 -2.16
C ASN A 53 -13.56 -7.66 -3.65
N ASN A 54 -12.67 -7.13 -4.50
CA ASN A 54 -12.67 -7.45 -5.93
C ASN A 54 -12.33 -8.92 -6.18
N LEU A 55 -11.30 -9.45 -5.52
CA LEU A 55 -10.87 -10.84 -5.71
C LEU A 55 -11.98 -11.85 -5.39
N MET A 56 -12.83 -11.54 -4.40
CA MET A 56 -13.94 -12.40 -3.96
C MET A 56 -15.27 -12.11 -4.68
N SER A 57 -15.30 -11.14 -5.57
CA SER A 57 -16.49 -10.81 -6.35
C SER A 57 -16.57 -11.64 -7.63
N ASP A 58 -17.78 -11.72 -8.22
CA ASP A 58 -18.00 -12.34 -9.54
C ASP A 58 -17.30 -11.58 -10.67
N GLU A 59 -16.89 -10.32 -10.42
CA GLU A 59 -16.18 -9.46 -11.36
C GLU A 59 -14.65 -9.48 -11.16
N SER A 60 -14.12 -10.50 -10.48
CA SER A 60 -12.69 -10.60 -10.23
C SER A 60 -11.86 -10.50 -11.51
N CYS A 61 -10.71 -9.84 -11.42
CA CYS A 61 -9.82 -9.61 -12.55
C CYS A 61 -8.84 -10.79 -12.77
N ASP A 62 -8.17 -10.80 -13.93
CA ASP A 62 -7.19 -11.84 -14.28
C ASP A 62 -5.79 -11.50 -13.76
N PHE A 63 -5.48 -10.21 -13.72
CA PHE A 63 -4.20 -9.66 -13.27
C PHE A 63 -4.42 -8.52 -12.28
N TYR A 64 -3.58 -8.45 -11.24
CA TYR A 64 -3.65 -7.47 -10.16
C TYR A 64 -2.36 -6.66 -10.09
N PHE A 65 -2.43 -5.39 -10.47
CA PHE A 65 -1.37 -4.42 -10.23
C PHE A 65 -1.67 -3.64 -8.95
N ILE A 66 -0.89 -3.86 -7.90
CA ILE A 66 -1.11 -3.25 -6.59
C ILE A 66 0.06 -2.34 -6.24
N MET A 67 -0.22 -1.05 -6.06
CA MET A 67 0.76 -0.08 -5.58
C MET A 67 0.52 0.23 -4.11
N TRP A 68 1.38 -0.31 -3.26
CA TRP A 68 1.40 -0.04 -1.84
C TRP A 68 1.88 1.38 -1.55
N SER A 69 1.29 2.03 -0.54
CA SER A 69 1.59 3.43 -0.25
C SER A 69 2.96 3.61 0.41
N ARG A 70 3.12 3.10 1.62
CA ARG A 70 4.33 3.29 2.45
C ARG A 70 4.59 2.08 3.33
N GLY A 71 5.84 1.90 3.76
CA GLY A 71 6.19 0.92 4.80
C GLY A 71 5.55 1.26 6.15
N ILE A 72 5.57 2.54 6.53
CA ILE A 72 4.79 3.08 7.67
C ILE A 72 3.55 3.72 7.10
N ASP A 73 2.41 3.10 7.34
CA ASP A 73 1.18 3.44 6.67
C ASP A 73 0.22 4.31 7.51
N ARG A 74 -0.72 4.92 6.80
CA ARG A 74 -1.91 5.53 7.38
C ARG A 74 -2.77 4.48 8.05
N ARG A 75 -3.47 4.84 9.11
CA ARG A 75 -4.50 3.99 9.68
C ARG A 75 -5.84 4.24 9.01
N PHE A 76 -6.51 3.17 8.65
CA PHE A 76 -7.88 3.20 8.18
C PHE A 76 -8.78 2.76 9.32
N GLU A 77 -9.47 3.72 9.93
CA GLU A 77 -10.24 3.51 11.15
C GLU A 77 -11.66 4.03 10.98
N ARG A 78 -12.58 3.39 11.71
CA ARG A 78 -13.95 3.86 11.86
C ARG A 78 -13.98 4.82 13.04
N ILE A 79 -14.44 6.04 12.81
CA ILE A 79 -14.59 7.05 13.86
C ILE A 79 -16.04 7.41 14.06
N LEU A 80 -16.37 7.85 15.27
CA LEU A 80 -17.68 8.37 15.63
C LEU A 80 -17.61 9.90 15.64
N ASP A 81 -18.43 10.53 14.84
CA ASP A 81 -18.56 11.97 14.82
C ASP A 81 -19.42 12.49 15.99
N SER A 82 -19.43 13.81 16.22
CA SER A 82 -20.15 14.43 17.34
C SER A 82 -21.68 14.25 17.29
N ASP A 83 -22.24 13.94 16.11
CA ASP A 83 -23.65 13.61 15.91
C ASP A 83 -23.94 12.10 16.00
N PHE A 84 -22.96 11.32 16.49
CA PHE A 84 -22.99 9.86 16.56
C PHE A 84 -23.07 9.15 15.22
N SER A 85 -22.87 9.85 14.11
CA SER A 85 -22.66 9.20 12.82
C SER A 85 -21.28 8.53 12.77
N GLU A 86 -21.19 7.44 12.03
CA GLU A 86 -19.93 6.68 11.87
C GLU A 86 -19.39 6.86 10.47
N ARG A 87 -18.10 7.14 10.37
CA ARG A 87 -17.40 7.21 9.08
C ARG A 87 -16.06 6.52 9.12
N TRP A 88 -15.64 6.02 7.98
CA TRP A 88 -14.29 5.51 7.79
C TRP A 88 -13.35 6.62 7.35
N VAL A 89 -12.20 6.69 7.98
CA VAL A 89 -11.19 7.71 7.68
C VAL A 89 -9.80 7.11 7.58
N ASN A 90 -9.00 7.67 6.69
CA ASN A 90 -7.56 7.47 6.71
C ASN A 90 -6.91 8.47 7.67
N ILE A 91 -6.17 7.96 8.62
CA ILE A 91 -5.47 8.76 9.63
C ILE A 91 -3.99 8.64 9.37
N LEU A 92 -3.36 9.75 8.97
CA LEU A 92 -1.90 9.81 8.94
C LEU A 92 -1.36 9.89 10.36
N PRO A 93 -0.35 9.11 10.71
CA PRO A 93 0.35 9.25 11.97
C PRO A 93 1.28 10.47 11.94
N HIS A 94 0.71 11.66 11.74
CA HIS A 94 1.42 12.94 11.74
C HIS A 94 0.61 13.99 12.49
N PRO A 95 1.19 14.72 13.46
CA PRO A 95 0.46 15.60 14.38
C PRO A 95 -0.26 16.76 13.70
N ASP A 96 0.11 17.13 12.48
CA ASP A 96 -0.45 18.29 11.77
C ASP A 96 -1.38 17.94 10.61
N HIS A 97 -1.66 16.66 10.43
CA HIS A 97 -2.27 16.18 9.18
C HIS A 97 -3.74 16.57 8.97
N ALA A 98 -4.48 16.95 9.94
CA ALA A 98 -5.92 17.22 9.78
C ALA A 98 -6.36 18.50 10.47
N LYS A 99 -5.63 19.61 10.23
CA LYS A 99 -5.88 20.91 10.91
C LYS A 99 -7.33 21.38 10.84
N LYS A 100 -8.08 21.00 9.81
CA LYS A 100 -9.49 21.38 9.61
C LYS A 100 -10.51 20.42 10.25
N ASP A 101 -10.09 19.21 10.59
CA ASP A 101 -10.91 18.19 11.23
C ASP A 101 -10.37 17.91 12.62
N LYS A 102 -11.01 18.52 13.65
CA LYS A 102 -10.56 18.42 15.02
C LYS A 102 -10.49 16.98 15.53
N ILE A 103 -11.51 16.17 15.25
CA ILE A 103 -11.57 14.79 15.70
C ILE A 103 -10.43 13.98 15.08
N ARG A 104 -10.27 14.09 13.75
CA ARG A 104 -9.21 13.42 13.01
C ARG A 104 -7.83 13.87 13.50
N ASN A 105 -7.64 15.15 13.82
CA ASN A 105 -6.39 15.69 14.33
C ASN A 105 -6.08 15.16 15.74
N ASP A 106 -7.06 15.14 16.64
CA ASP A 106 -6.89 14.63 18.00
C ASP A 106 -6.57 13.14 18.00
N ILE A 107 -7.25 12.35 17.16
CA ILE A 107 -6.96 10.93 16.98
C ILE A 107 -5.56 10.73 16.37
N SER A 108 -5.18 11.53 15.37
CA SER A 108 -3.85 11.47 14.75
C SER A 108 -2.75 11.75 15.79
N LYS A 109 -2.90 12.79 16.59
CA LYS A 109 -1.96 13.11 17.70
C LYS A 109 -1.87 11.98 18.73
N PHE A 110 -3.01 11.42 19.15
CA PHE A 110 -3.02 10.32 20.10
C PHE A 110 -2.31 9.07 19.52
N ILE A 111 -2.60 8.73 18.28
CA ILE A 111 -1.96 7.61 17.57
C ILE A 111 -0.45 7.82 17.53
N CYS A 112 0.02 9.01 17.05
CA CYS A 112 1.45 9.30 16.92
C CYS A 112 2.20 9.24 18.25
N THR A 113 1.54 9.64 19.33
CA THR A 113 2.23 9.79 20.64
C THR A 113 2.11 8.55 21.52
N ARG A 114 1.16 7.63 21.25
CA ARG A 114 0.80 6.58 22.20
C ARG A 114 0.65 5.16 21.61
N LEU A 115 0.36 5.03 20.33
CA LEU A 115 -0.07 3.75 19.81
C LEU A 115 0.77 3.20 18.64
N VAL A 116 1.58 4.00 17.98
CA VAL A 116 2.31 3.54 16.79
C VAL A 116 3.79 3.50 17.08
N SER A 117 4.38 2.32 16.97
CA SER A 117 5.79 2.19 16.64
C SER A 117 5.93 1.98 15.12
N GLU A 118 7.05 2.38 14.58
CA GLU A 118 7.41 2.14 13.18
C GLU A 118 7.37 0.65 12.87
N GLU A 119 7.87 -0.17 13.81
CA GLU A 119 7.89 -1.63 13.71
C GLU A 119 6.49 -2.21 13.58
N SER A 120 5.54 -1.76 14.42
CA SER A 120 4.16 -2.27 14.36
C SER A 120 3.45 -1.87 13.07
N SER A 121 3.74 -0.68 12.56
CA SER A 121 3.19 -0.21 11.28
C SER A 121 3.77 -0.99 10.11
N PHE A 122 5.07 -1.21 10.08
CA PHE A 122 5.74 -2.04 9.09
C PHE A 122 5.22 -3.48 9.11
N LEU A 123 5.07 -4.06 10.31
CA LEU A 123 4.52 -5.40 10.46
C LEU A 123 3.12 -5.53 9.87
N ASN A 124 2.24 -4.56 10.12
CA ASN A 124 0.91 -4.55 9.53
C ASN A 124 0.97 -4.52 8.01
N THR A 125 1.79 -3.62 7.43
CA THR A 125 2.01 -3.53 5.99
C THR A 125 2.52 -4.85 5.42
N LEU A 126 3.54 -5.43 6.03
CA LEU A 126 4.10 -6.72 5.63
C LEU A 126 3.04 -7.84 5.68
N THR A 127 2.20 -7.85 6.72
CA THR A 127 1.11 -8.81 6.86
C THR A 127 0.10 -8.69 5.72
N TYR A 128 -0.30 -7.46 5.34
CA TYR A 128 -1.20 -7.24 4.21
C TYR A 128 -0.60 -7.73 2.89
N ILE A 129 0.68 -7.40 2.63
CA ILE A 129 1.39 -7.79 1.41
C ILE A 129 1.45 -9.32 1.30
N VAL A 130 1.97 -10.00 2.32
CA VAL A 130 2.13 -11.46 2.31
C VAL A 130 0.78 -12.17 2.24
N THR A 131 -0.22 -11.70 3.00
CA THR A 131 -1.55 -12.32 2.96
C THR A 131 -2.20 -12.16 1.59
N LEU A 132 -2.11 -10.98 0.99
CA LEU A 132 -2.67 -10.75 -0.35
C LEU A 132 -1.95 -11.57 -1.40
N GLN A 133 -0.63 -11.66 -1.34
CA GLN A 133 0.18 -12.50 -2.21
C GLN A 133 -0.29 -13.97 -2.17
N GLU A 134 -0.43 -14.54 -0.98
CA GLU A 134 -0.88 -15.91 -0.80
C GLU A 134 -2.33 -16.13 -1.27
N LEU A 135 -3.22 -15.16 -1.05
CA LEU A 135 -4.58 -15.20 -1.56
C LEU A 135 -4.63 -15.17 -3.09
N LEU A 136 -3.88 -14.26 -3.73
CA LEU A 136 -3.81 -14.18 -5.19
C LEU A 136 -3.28 -15.48 -5.80
N LYS A 137 -2.21 -16.04 -5.22
CA LYS A 137 -1.68 -17.36 -5.61
C LYS A 137 -2.72 -18.47 -5.46
N SER A 138 -3.41 -18.52 -4.33
CA SER A 138 -4.43 -19.54 -4.06
C SER A 138 -5.63 -19.46 -5.02
N CYS A 139 -5.96 -18.26 -5.48
CA CYS A 139 -6.98 -18.00 -6.49
C CYS A 139 -6.46 -18.14 -7.93
N ASN A 140 -5.21 -18.56 -8.12
CA ASN A 140 -4.55 -18.67 -9.42
C ASN A 140 -4.58 -17.35 -10.22
N LYS A 141 -4.40 -16.22 -9.54
CA LYS A 141 -4.36 -14.88 -10.13
C LYS A 141 -2.92 -14.43 -10.30
N ARG A 142 -2.63 -13.81 -11.45
CA ARG A 142 -1.35 -13.15 -11.67
C ARG A 142 -1.35 -11.80 -10.98
N TYR A 143 -0.19 -11.35 -10.50
CA TYR A 143 -0.07 -10.07 -9.82
C TYR A 143 1.32 -9.45 -10.00
N LEU A 144 1.39 -8.16 -9.74
CA LEU A 144 2.64 -7.41 -9.64
C LEU A 144 2.46 -6.32 -8.56
N PHE A 145 3.36 -6.30 -7.60
CA PHE A 145 3.36 -5.32 -6.52
C PHE A 145 4.39 -4.22 -6.78
N ALA A 146 4.00 -2.99 -6.53
CA ALA A 146 4.85 -1.81 -6.57
C ALA A 146 4.74 -1.04 -5.25
N PHE A 147 5.66 -0.11 -5.02
CA PHE A 147 5.65 0.79 -3.87
C PHE A 147 5.71 2.24 -4.34
N ALA A 148 4.88 3.09 -3.75
CA ALA A 148 4.93 4.52 -4.03
C ALA A 148 6.20 5.17 -3.48
N ASN A 149 6.64 4.73 -2.28
CA ASN A 149 7.78 5.29 -1.54
C ASN A 149 8.74 4.21 -1.02
N ASP A 150 9.99 4.59 -0.78
CA ASP A 150 11.10 3.69 -0.43
C ASP A 150 11.09 3.12 0.96
N ASN A 151 10.41 3.75 1.89
CA ASN A 151 10.53 3.37 3.29
C ASN A 151 10.15 1.90 3.56
N PHE A 152 9.46 1.21 2.64
CA PHE A 152 9.27 -0.23 2.75
C PHE A 152 10.60 -0.98 2.67
N PHE A 153 11.43 -0.68 1.67
CA PHE A 153 12.71 -1.36 1.47
C PHE A 153 13.74 -0.98 2.54
N ASP A 154 13.68 0.22 3.09
CA ASP A 154 14.49 0.65 4.23
C ASP A 154 14.15 -0.20 5.46
N PHE A 155 12.87 -0.35 5.78
CA PHE A 155 12.41 -1.20 6.87
C PHE A 155 12.70 -2.68 6.62
N TYR A 156 12.49 -3.16 5.40
CA TYR A 156 12.85 -4.52 5.03
C TYR A 156 14.35 -4.77 5.26
N SER A 157 15.20 -3.87 4.82
CA SER A 157 16.65 -3.97 4.99
C SER A 157 17.08 -3.94 6.46
N LYS A 158 16.42 -3.10 7.26
CA LYS A 158 16.65 -2.99 8.71
C LYS A 158 16.25 -4.28 9.45
N TYR A 159 15.14 -4.89 9.08
CA TYR A 159 14.54 -5.98 9.86
C TYR A 159 14.69 -7.38 9.28
N LYS A 160 15.21 -7.52 8.06
CA LYS A 160 15.31 -8.83 7.39
C LYS A 160 16.07 -9.91 8.18
N ASN A 161 16.97 -9.52 9.08
CA ASN A 161 17.80 -10.45 9.86
C ASN A 161 17.39 -10.54 11.33
N GLU A 162 16.72 -9.52 11.90
CA GLU A 162 16.56 -9.36 13.35
C GLU A 162 15.19 -8.81 13.74
N PHE A 163 14.13 -9.19 13.03
CA PHE A 163 12.82 -8.67 13.37
C PHE A 163 12.19 -9.45 14.52
N ASN A 164 12.57 -9.12 15.75
CA ASN A 164 11.99 -9.64 16.97
C ASN A 164 11.11 -8.56 17.61
N VAL A 165 9.81 -8.73 17.59
CA VAL A 165 8.93 -7.90 18.42
C VAL A 165 8.87 -8.51 19.81
N VAL A 166 9.55 -7.88 20.76
CA VAL A 166 9.39 -8.21 22.18
C VAL A 166 8.08 -7.57 22.65
N VAL A 167 7.05 -8.38 22.79
CA VAL A 167 5.81 -7.93 23.43
C VAL A 167 6.03 -8.00 24.94
N ASN A 168 6.52 -6.91 25.52
CA ASN A 168 6.69 -6.80 26.95
C ASN A 168 5.31 -6.57 27.62
N THR A 169 4.67 -7.64 28.04
CA THR A 169 3.44 -7.58 28.82
C THR A 169 3.68 -8.09 30.24
N LYS A 170 2.98 -7.53 31.23
CA LYS A 170 2.95 -8.08 32.60
C LYS A 170 2.47 -9.54 32.69
N PHE A 171 2.15 -10.15 31.54
CA PHE A 171 1.77 -11.55 31.37
C PHE A 171 2.92 -12.38 30.79
N GLU A 172 4.14 -12.08 31.21
CA GLU A 172 5.43 -12.60 30.70
C GLU A 172 5.55 -14.11 30.51
N ASN A 173 4.67 -14.88 31.09
CA ASN A 173 4.74 -16.34 31.01
C ASN A 173 3.98 -16.96 29.82
N ARG A 174 3.36 -16.18 28.92
CA ARG A 174 2.49 -16.74 27.87
C ARG A 174 2.77 -16.28 26.45
N ILE A 175 3.57 -15.24 26.21
CA ILE A 175 3.86 -14.78 24.86
C ILE A 175 5.30 -15.11 24.53
N LYS A 176 5.47 -16.18 23.75
CA LYS A 176 6.75 -16.47 23.09
C LYS A 176 7.08 -15.33 22.15
N GLU A 177 8.37 -15.01 22.05
CA GLU A 177 8.88 -14.10 21.01
C GLU A 177 8.28 -14.48 19.66
N THR A 178 7.52 -13.58 19.06
CA THR A 178 6.96 -13.84 17.74
C THR A 178 7.99 -13.39 16.72
N ASN A 179 8.65 -14.35 16.12
CA ASN A 179 9.64 -14.10 15.09
C ASN A 179 8.94 -13.82 13.76
N PHE A 180 8.97 -12.56 13.30
CA PHE A 180 8.37 -12.13 12.03
C PHE A 180 9.28 -12.35 10.82
N ILE A 181 10.50 -12.87 11.00
CA ILE A 181 11.40 -13.27 9.90
C ILE A 181 10.67 -14.25 8.96
N SER A 182 9.80 -15.08 9.49
CA SER A 182 9.00 -16.01 8.69
C SER A 182 8.06 -15.30 7.69
N LEU A 183 7.54 -14.11 8.02
CA LEU A 183 6.75 -13.33 7.08
C LEU A 183 7.61 -12.66 6.02
N ILE A 184 8.75 -12.10 6.42
CA ILE A 184 9.72 -11.50 5.50
C ILE A 184 10.19 -12.53 4.47
N ASN A 185 10.49 -13.76 4.90
CA ASN A 185 10.94 -14.84 4.04
C ASN A 185 9.84 -15.39 3.09
N LYS A 186 8.59 -15.00 3.28
CA LYS A 186 7.48 -15.35 2.38
C LYS A 186 7.26 -14.35 1.26
N LEU A 187 7.94 -13.21 1.27
CA LEU A 187 7.85 -12.25 0.17
C LEU A 187 8.40 -12.87 -1.11
N ASP A 188 7.62 -12.79 -2.16
CA ASP A 188 7.98 -13.27 -3.49
C ASP A 188 8.48 -12.10 -4.33
N PHE A 189 9.78 -11.90 -4.32
CA PHE A 189 10.42 -10.77 -4.97
C PHE A 189 10.36 -10.81 -6.49
N ASP A 190 10.06 -11.96 -7.10
CA ASP A 190 9.88 -12.07 -8.55
C ASP A 190 8.65 -11.28 -9.03
N TYR A 191 7.69 -11.04 -8.13
CA TYR A 191 6.45 -10.29 -8.38
C TYR A 191 6.41 -8.94 -7.64
N ILE A 192 7.56 -8.42 -7.24
CA ILE A 192 7.70 -7.12 -6.57
C ILE A 192 8.65 -6.24 -7.36
N ILE A 193 8.21 -5.04 -7.73
CA ILE A 193 9.09 -4.03 -8.29
C ILE A 193 9.98 -3.51 -7.16
N MET A 194 11.27 -3.80 -7.24
CA MET A 194 12.25 -3.54 -6.18
C MET A 194 12.65 -2.08 -6.01
N GLU A 195 12.24 -1.23 -6.95
CA GLU A 195 12.49 0.20 -6.90
C GLU A 195 11.15 0.93 -6.76
N SER A 196 11.02 1.76 -5.74
CA SER A 196 9.79 2.54 -5.57
C SER A 196 9.63 3.59 -6.66
N VAL A 197 8.40 4.06 -6.85
CA VAL A 197 8.14 5.15 -7.83
C VAL A 197 8.94 6.39 -7.48
N SER A 198 9.03 6.74 -6.19
CA SER A 198 9.78 7.91 -5.74
C SER A 198 11.27 7.82 -6.05
N THR A 199 11.90 6.67 -5.84
CA THR A 199 13.32 6.47 -6.18
C THR A 199 13.53 6.45 -7.68
N PHE A 200 12.76 5.65 -8.40
CA PHE A 200 12.88 5.55 -9.86
C PHE A 200 12.79 6.91 -10.55
N LEU A 201 11.91 7.78 -10.06
CA LEU A 201 11.69 9.11 -10.61
C LEU A 201 12.53 10.21 -9.94
N ASN A 202 13.37 9.86 -8.98
CA ASN A 202 14.19 10.81 -8.20
C ASN A 202 13.34 11.97 -7.63
N LEU A 203 12.23 11.61 -6.96
CA LEU A 203 11.32 12.58 -6.36
C LEU A 203 11.88 13.04 -5.01
N ASP A 204 12.59 14.15 -4.97
CA ASP A 204 13.29 14.66 -3.78
C ASP A 204 12.35 15.06 -2.61
N GLU A 205 11.06 15.21 -2.86
CA GLU A 205 10.08 15.61 -1.85
C GLU A 205 9.08 14.48 -1.55
N LEU A 206 8.99 14.09 -0.29
CA LEU A 206 8.07 13.07 0.23
C LEU A 206 6.58 13.26 -0.11
N ASN A 207 6.20 14.44 -0.63
CA ASN A 207 4.83 14.81 -0.96
C ASN A 207 4.61 15.17 -2.43
N ARG A 208 5.65 15.14 -3.26
CA ARG A 208 5.51 15.41 -4.69
C ARG A 208 4.98 14.17 -5.41
N HIS A 209 3.88 14.34 -6.12
CA HIS A 209 3.35 13.31 -7.00
C HIS A 209 4.03 13.38 -8.38
N PRO A 210 4.15 12.24 -9.07
CA PRO A 210 4.66 12.21 -10.43
C PRO A 210 3.83 13.10 -11.37
N ASN A 211 4.48 13.80 -12.26
CA ASN A 211 3.83 14.48 -13.40
C ASN A 211 3.55 13.50 -14.54
N GLU A 212 2.92 13.97 -15.62
CA GLU A 212 2.53 13.16 -16.78
C GLU A 212 3.73 12.42 -17.41
N GLU A 213 4.85 13.10 -17.67
CA GLU A 213 6.02 12.48 -18.29
C GLU A 213 6.67 11.45 -17.35
N GLU A 214 6.70 11.72 -16.07
CA GLU A 214 7.20 10.78 -15.05
C GLU A 214 6.32 9.52 -14.96
N CYS A 215 5.00 9.67 -15.02
CA CYS A 215 4.10 8.52 -15.11
C CYS A 215 4.35 7.69 -16.36
N LYS A 216 4.54 8.33 -17.50
CA LYS A 216 4.91 7.64 -18.76
C LYS A 216 6.26 6.92 -18.65
N MET A 217 7.25 7.55 -18.00
CA MET A 217 8.57 6.92 -17.79
C MET A 217 8.43 5.66 -16.92
N PHE A 218 7.72 5.74 -15.80
CA PHE A 218 7.51 4.59 -14.92
C PHE A 218 6.69 3.49 -15.61
N ALA A 219 5.63 3.84 -16.35
CA ALA A 219 4.85 2.87 -17.11
C ALA A 219 5.72 2.12 -18.14
N ARG A 220 6.58 2.83 -18.90
CA ARG A 220 7.52 2.22 -19.85
C ARG A 220 8.52 1.29 -19.15
N TYR A 221 9.02 1.70 -17.99
CA TYR A 221 9.92 0.87 -17.17
C TYR A 221 9.25 -0.43 -16.77
N VAL A 222 8.05 -0.36 -16.21
CA VAL A 222 7.30 -1.57 -15.80
C VAL A 222 7.02 -2.47 -16.99
N LEU A 223 6.53 -1.92 -18.11
CA LEU A 223 6.25 -2.70 -19.33
C LEU A 223 7.50 -3.36 -19.91
N LYS A 224 8.66 -2.69 -19.84
CA LYS A 224 9.92 -3.24 -20.34
C LYS A 224 10.45 -4.39 -19.50
N HIS A 225 10.34 -4.31 -18.18
CA HIS A 225 10.99 -5.25 -17.25
C HIS A 225 10.04 -6.31 -16.72
N TYR A 226 8.74 -6.05 -16.70
CA TYR A 226 7.71 -6.91 -16.12
C TYR A 226 6.56 -7.20 -17.08
N GLY A 227 6.64 -6.75 -18.33
CA GLY A 227 5.58 -6.93 -19.33
C GLY A 227 5.19 -8.37 -19.58
N ASP A 228 6.13 -9.31 -19.45
CA ASP A 228 5.88 -10.74 -19.61
C ASP A 228 5.04 -11.32 -18.43
N LEU A 229 5.00 -10.66 -17.28
CA LEU A 229 4.16 -11.04 -16.15
C LEU A 229 2.72 -10.54 -16.32
N ILE A 230 2.53 -9.44 -17.04
CA ILE A 230 1.23 -8.84 -17.31
C ILE A 230 0.60 -9.48 -18.55
#